data_a2f66aaef5206abe6a9f39a7cfa33bb5
#
_entry.id   a2f66aaef5206abe6a9f39a7cfa33bb5
#
_cell.length_a   1.000
_cell.length_b   1.000
_cell.length_c   1.000
_cell.angle_alpha   90.00
_cell.angle_beta   90.00
_cell.angle_gamma   90.00
#
_symmetry.space_group_name_H-M   'P 1'
#
loop_
_entity.id
_entity.type
_entity.pdbx_description
1 polymer ?
#
loop_
_entity_poly.entity_id
_entity_poly.type
_entity_poly.pdbx_seq_one_letter_code
_entity_poly.pdbx_strand_id
1 'polypeptide(L)'
;MFNMFKHLIKTSSCKNPLEHSPEASFCNERAGAQTTPDVTHGSASDSTSTDIIACCSGKLIDATTLPDPVFAQKMLGETCAIAPREGTITVCSPSDGSVSALFPTGHAFGITRPDGVEILVHIGINTVEAHGEGLRVLDVRQGDTVKAGKPMVEVDVKKLSQTYNMSIMTIITDAQQQSISFKKSSSVNQGDSIVA
;
A
#
# COMPACT_ATOMS: atom_id res chain seq x y z
N MET A 1 -10.46 -7.73 -18.95
CA MET A 1 -10.04 -7.15 -17.66
C MET A 1 -8.52 -6.98 -17.53
N PHE A 2 -7.73 -7.88 -18.04
CA PHE A 2 -6.26 -7.91 -17.90
C PHE A 2 -5.53 -6.65 -18.43
N ASN A 3 -6.01 -6.06 -19.52
CA ASN A 3 -5.35 -4.89 -20.14
C ASN A 3 -5.65 -3.57 -19.42
N MET A 4 -6.68 -3.52 -18.60
CA MET A 4 -7.11 -2.33 -17.88
C MET A 4 -6.19 -2.03 -16.67
N PHE A 5 -5.68 -3.08 -16.02
CA PHE A 5 -4.78 -2.95 -14.86
C PHE A 5 -3.42 -2.35 -15.22
N LYS A 6 -2.81 -2.80 -16.33
CA LYS A 6 -1.52 -2.26 -16.79
C LYS A 6 -1.62 -0.82 -17.32
N HIS A 7 -2.80 -0.43 -17.81
CA HIS A 7 -3.00 0.92 -18.37
C HIS A 7 -3.25 1.97 -17.28
N LEU A 8 -3.87 1.57 -16.16
CA LEU A 8 -4.20 2.50 -15.08
C LEU A 8 -2.96 2.95 -14.28
N ILE A 9 -1.95 2.09 -14.18
CA ILE A 9 -0.69 2.40 -13.47
C ILE A 9 0.22 3.32 -14.31
N LYS A 10 0.14 3.29 -15.65
CA LYS A 10 1.02 4.08 -16.54
C LYS A 10 0.58 5.51 -16.83
N THR A 11 -0.64 5.93 -16.48
CA THR A 11 -1.18 7.24 -16.86
C THR A 11 -1.05 8.33 -15.80
N SER A 12 -0.37 8.09 -14.68
CA SER A 12 -0.19 9.10 -13.62
C SER A 12 1.13 9.87 -13.71
N SER A 13 1.62 10.15 -14.93
CA SER A 13 2.67 11.16 -15.13
C SER A 13 2.01 12.46 -15.55
N CYS A 14 1.53 13.24 -14.60
CA CYS A 14 0.96 14.56 -14.85
C CYS A 14 2.03 15.59 -15.09
N LYS A 15 2.02 16.14 -16.29
CA LYS A 15 2.65 17.42 -16.63
C LYS A 15 1.91 18.56 -15.94
N ASN A 16 2.66 19.39 -15.20
CA ASN A 16 2.21 20.71 -14.77
C ASN A 16 2.21 21.68 -15.96
N PRO A 17 1.20 22.53 -16.08
CA PRO A 17 1.37 23.83 -16.74
C PRO A 17 1.42 24.96 -15.70
N LEU A 18 2.46 25.78 -15.81
CA LEU A 18 2.63 27.09 -15.21
C LEU A 18 1.55 28.08 -15.67
N GLU A 19 1.22 29.02 -14.79
CA GLU A 19 1.16 30.49 -14.96
C GLU A 19 0.10 31.08 -14.02
N HIS A 20 0.33 32.01 -13.20
CA HIS A 20 0.63 33.44 -13.27
C HIS A 20 0.54 34.03 -11.87
N SER A 21 1.54 34.78 -11.45
CA SER A 21 1.48 35.78 -10.36
C SER A 21 0.77 37.07 -10.84
N PRO A 22 0.31 37.97 -9.94
CA PRO A 22 1.20 39.07 -9.54
C PRO A 22 1.09 39.56 -8.08
N GLU A 23 2.20 40.06 -7.61
CA GLU A 23 2.62 41.00 -6.61
C GLU A 23 1.61 41.87 -5.80
N ALA A 24 1.95 42.05 -4.48
CA ALA A 24 2.11 43.34 -3.77
C ALA A 24 2.49 43.03 -2.30
N SER A 25 3.72 43.28 -1.88
CA SER A 25 4.33 44.49 -1.34
C SER A 25 3.71 44.96 0.02
N PHE A 26 4.46 44.92 1.10
CA PHE A 26 4.96 46.00 1.96
C PHE A 26 5.28 45.57 3.40
N CYS A 27 6.58 45.72 3.76
CA CYS A 27 7.21 46.31 4.97
C CYS A 27 6.57 46.07 6.38
N ASN A 28 7.29 45.83 7.43
CA ASN A 28 8.57 46.32 7.99
C ASN A 28 8.71 45.88 9.47
N GLU A 29 9.96 45.56 9.86
CA GLU A 29 10.67 45.75 11.13
C GLU A 29 9.99 45.53 12.49
N ARG A 30 10.53 44.70 13.37
CA ARG A 30 11.54 45.03 14.41
C ARG A 30 11.84 43.85 15.35
N ALA A 31 13.13 43.69 15.53
CA ALA A 31 13.99 43.14 16.56
C ALA A 31 13.39 42.73 17.94
N GLY A 32 13.94 41.62 18.51
CA GLY A 32 13.89 41.33 19.92
C GLY A 32 14.41 39.94 20.29
N ALA A 33 15.74 39.85 20.56
CA ALA A 33 16.45 39.03 21.57
C ALA A 33 16.08 37.54 21.84
N GLN A 34 17.06 36.70 21.46
CA GLN A 34 17.67 35.59 22.22
C GLN A 34 16.87 34.92 23.34
N THR A 35 16.63 33.61 23.18
CA THR A 35 17.10 32.55 24.12
C THR A 35 17.02 31.22 23.42
N THR A 36 18.12 30.50 23.31
CA THR A 36 18.24 29.13 22.88
C THR A 36 17.81 28.20 24.01
N PRO A 37 17.08 27.13 23.75
CA PRO A 37 17.32 25.87 24.41
C PRO A 37 17.90 24.86 23.41
N ASP A 38 18.97 24.29 23.87
CA ASP A 38 19.62 23.08 23.39
C ASP A 38 18.60 22.01 23.00
N VAL A 39 18.45 21.76 21.70
CA VAL A 39 17.70 20.61 21.20
C VAL A 39 18.73 19.61 20.72
N THR A 40 19.02 18.65 21.58
CA THR A 40 19.66 17.40 21.22
C THR A 40 19.06 16.87 19.91
N HIS A 41 19.84 16.94 18.84
CA HIS A 41 19.56 16.24 17.59
C HIS A 41 19.56 14.72 17.86
N GLY A 42 18.38 14.20 18.15
CA GLY A 42 18.12 12.79 17.92
C GLY A 42 18.26 12.54 16.44
N SER A 43 19.35 11.92 16.04
CA SER A 43 19.58 11.38 14.71
C SER A 43 18.47 10.39 14.39
N ALA A 44 17.38 10.85 13.77
CA ALA A 44 16.47 9.97 13.07
C ALA A 44 17.25 9.46 11.85
N SER A 45 17.80 8.26 11.95
CA SER A 45 18.30 7.54 10.80
C SER A 45 17.11 7.33 9.86
N ASP A 46 17.07 8.12 8.80
CA ASP A 46 16.19 7.90 7.66
C ASP A 46 16.71 6.67 6.89
N SER A 47 16.61 5.51 7.54
CA SER A 47 16.78 4.24 6.88
C SER A 47 15.47 3.98 6.14
N THR A 48 15.45 4.29 4.85
CA THR A 48 14.44 3.79 3.93
C THR A 48 14.42 2.27 4.07
N SER A 49 13.46 1.77 4.85
CA SER A 49 13.29 0.33 5.04
C SER A 49 12.91 -0.26 3.69
N THR A 50 13.77 -1.12 3.15
CA THR A 50 13.46 -1.92 1.96
C THR A 50 12.53 -3.09 2.28
N ASP A 51 12.10 -3.19 3.52
CA ASP A 51 11.26 -4.28 4.01
C ASP A 51 9.82 -4.16 3.51
N ILE A 52 9.19 -5.31 3.29
CA ILE A 52 7.78 -5.43 2.98
C ILE A 52 7.14 -6.22 4.12
N ILE A 53 6.17 -5.61 4.77
CA ILE A 53 5.53 -6.17 5.95
C ILE A 53 4.17 -6.78 5.63
N ALA A 54 3.72 -7.69 6.50
CA ALA A 54 2.38 -8.25 6.46
C ALA A 54 1.33 -7.13 6.62
N CYS A 55 0.49 -6.97 5.61
CA CYS A 55 -0.57 -5.96 5.58
C CYS A 55 -1.72 -6.25 6.56
N CYS A 56 -1.83 -7.49 7.06
CA CYS A 56 -2.76 -7.92 8.11
C CYS A 56 -2.22 -9.16 8.83
N SER A 57 -2.82 -9.50 9.96
CA SER A 57 -2.52 -10.74 10.67
C SER A 57 -3.25 -11.92 10.05
N GLY A 58 -2.57 -13.08 9.96
CA GLY A 58 -3.14 -14.28 9.40
C GLY A 58 -2.12 -15.39 9.17
N LYS A 59 -2.43 -16.26 8.23
CA LYS A 59 -1.51 -17.31 7.77
C LYS A 59 -0.98 -16.94 6.38
N LEU A 60 0.32 -16.76 6.28
CA LEU A 60 1.00 -16.62 4.98
C LEU A 60 0.87 -17.94 4.22
N ILE A 61 0.38 -17.89 3.00
CA ILE A 61 0.17 -19.04 2.12
C ILE A 61 0.88 -18.83 0.79
N ASP A 62 1.25 -19.92 0.15
CA ASP A 62 1.82 -19.87 -1.20
C ASP A 62 0.74 -19.44 -2.20
N ALA A 63 1.02 -18.42 -2.98
CA ALA A 63 0.09 -17.91 -4.00
C ALA A 63 -0.30 -18.98 -5.02
N THR A 64 0.56 -19.97 -5.27
CA THR A 64 0.27 -21.09 -6.20
C THR A 64 -0.92 -21.95 -5.76
N THR A 65 -1.33 -21.87 -4.50
CA THR A 65 -2.50 -22.59 -3.97
C THR A 65 -3.82 -21.83 -4.14
N LEU A 66 -3.77 -20.60 -4.64
CA LEU A 66 -4.97 -19.79 -4.86
C LEU A 66 -5.82 -20.35 -6.01
N PRO A 67 -7.15 -20.24 -5.94
CA PRO A 67 -8.03 -20.78 -6.98
C PRO A 67 -8.03 -19.95 -8.28
N ASP A 68 -7.52 -18.71 -8.23
CA ASP A 68 -7.47 -17.81 -9.39
C ASP A 68 -6.11 -17.92 -10.10
N PRO A 69 -6.10 -18.23 -11.41
CA PRO A 69 -4.85 -18.43 -12.17
C PRO A 69 -4.00 -17.16 -12.31
N VAL A 70 -4.58 -15.96 -12.25
CA VAL A 70 -3.84 -14.70 -12.34
C VAL A 70 -2.88 -14.58 -11.17
N PHE A 71 -3.35 -14.90 -9.96
CA PHE A 71 -2.53 -14.87 -8.75
C PHE A 71 -1.67 -16.13 -8.60
N ALA A 72 -2.24 -17.31 -8.85
CA ALA A 72 -1.53 -18.58 -8.71
C ALA A 72 -0.32 -18.71 -9.65
N GLN A 73 -0.43 -18.20 -10.87
CA GLN A 73 0.67 -18.21 -11.85
C GLN A 73 1.53 -16.94 -11.77
N LYS A 74 1.31 -16.07 -10.76
CA LYS A 74 2.06 -14.81 -10.56
C LYS A 74 2.12 -13.94 -11.82
N MET A 75 1.01 -13.90 -12.59
CA MET A 75 0.97 -13.18 -13.87
C MET A 75 1.14 -11.67 -13.73
N LEU A 76 0.89 -11.11 -12.53
CA LEU A 76 1.06 -9.70 -12.21
C LEU A 76 2.43 -9.39 -11.58
N GLY A 77 3.19 -10.41 -11.19
CA GLY A 77 4.48 -10.30 -10.54
C GLY A 77 4.63 -11.24 -9.35
N GLU A 78 5.75 -11.14 -8.64
CA GLU A 78 6.00 -11.97 -7.47
C GLU A 78 4.89 -11.72 -6.43
N THR A 79 4.26 -12.79 -5.96
CA THR A 79 3.02 -12.71 -5.17
C THR A 79 3.12 -13.60 -3.94
N CYS A 80 2.73 -13.06 -2.80
CA CYS A 80 2.35 -13.85 -1.63
C CYS A 80 0.90 -13.55 -1.25
N ALA A 81 0.32 -14.43 -0.44
CA ALA A 81 -1.03 -14.24 0.04
C ALA A 81 -1.11 -14.50 1.55
N ILE A 82 -1.99 -13.76 2.23
CA ILE A 82 -2.30 -13.96 3.63
C ILE A 82 -3.77 -14.40 3.71
N ALA A 83 -4.01 -15.59 4.29
CA ALA A 83 -5.34 -15.99 4.72
C ALA A 83 -5.63 -15.28 6.06
N PRO A 84 -6.50 -14.25 6.07
CA PRO A 84 -6.74 -13.43 7.25
C PRO A 84 -7.53 -14.21 8.31
N ARG A 85 -7.53 -13.69 9.54
CA ARG A 85 -8.42 -14.16 10.60
C ARG A 85 -9.86 -13.75 10.30
N GLU A 86 -10.82 -14.48 10.85
CA GLU A 86 -12.24 -14.13 10.78
C GLU A 86 -12.54 -12.82 11.54
N GLY A 87 -13.63 -12.16 11.15
CA GLY A 87 -14.12 -10.94 11.78
C GLY A 87 -13.84 -9.70 10.92
N THR A 88 -13.86 -8.54 11.53
CA THR A 88 -13.45 -7.28 10.90
C THR A 88 -11.97 -7.07 11.11
N ILE A 89 -11.24 -6.83 10.04
CA ILE A 89 -9.80 -6.58 10.06
C ILE A 89 -9.47 -5.25 9.41
N THR A 90 -8.28 -4.74 9.69
CA THR A 90 -7.71 -3.61 8.98
C THR A 90 -6.56 -4.09 8.10
N VAL A 91 -6.63 -3.77 6.81
CA VAL A 91 -5.53 -3.98 5.87
C VAL A 91 -4.72 -2.69 5.81
N CYS A 92 -3.42 -2.83 6.00
CA CYS A 92 -2.49 -1.71 6.11
C CYS A 92 -1.51 -1.65 4.94
N SER A 93 -0.84 -0.50 4.77
CA SER A 93 0.24 -0.37 3.80
C SER A 93 1.38 -1.36 4.12
N PRO A 94 1.85 -2.14 3.13
CA PRO A 94 2.92 -3.10 3.33
C PRO A 94 4.31 -2.46 3.38
N SER A 95 4.45 -1.19 3.00
CA SER A 95 5.72 -0.47 2.97
C SER A 95 5.51 1.04 3.11
N ASP A 96 6.59 1.76 3.34
CA ASP A 96 6.68 3.19 3.12
C ASP A 96 6.52 3.49 1.62
N GLY A 97 5.89 4.61 1.27
CA GLY A 97 5.77 5.02 -0.14
C GLY A 97 4.64 6.00 -0.40
N SER A 98 4.33 6.19 -1.66
CA SER A 98 3.18 6.97 -2.12
C SER A 98 2.06 6.05 -2.60
N VAL A 99 0.82 6.42 -2.33
CA VAL A 99 -0.37 5.70 -2.82
C VAL A 99 -0.51 5.95 -4.31
N SER A 100 -0.03 5.03 -5.14
CA SER A 100 -0.06 5.14 -6.60
C SER A 100 -1.44 4.84 -7.20
N ALA A 101 -2.22 4.00 -6.54
CA ALA A 101 -3.59 3.68 -6.90
C ALA A 101 -4.44 3.42 -5.66
N LEU A 102 -5.69 3.83 -5.69
CA LEU A 102 -6.68 3.50 -4.67
C LEU A 102 -8.03 3.30 -5.34
N PHE A 103 -8.53 2.06 -5.28
CA PHE A 103 -9.80 1.73 -5.92
C PHE A 103 -10.96 2.15 -5.01
N PRO A 104 -11.95 2.89 -5.53
CA PRO A 104 -13.05 3.43 -4.71
C PRO A 104 -13.85 2.36 -3.95
N THR A 105 -13.93 1.15 -4.50
CA THR A 105 -14.58 0.00 -3.86
C THR A 105 -13.74 -0.64 -2.75
N GLY A 106 -12.51 -0.18 -2.53
CA GLY A 106 -11.63 -0.67 -1.47
C GLY A 106 -11.02 -2.05 -1.69
N HIS A 107 -11.30 -2.72 -2.83
CA HIS A 107 -10.80 -4.08 -3.09
C HIS A 107 -9.31 -4.15 -3.43
N ALA A 108 -8.70 -3.03 -3.80
CA ALA A 108 -7.27 -2.98 -4.10
C ALA A 108 -6.68 -1.57 -3.91
N PHE A 109 -5.38 -1.51 -3.63
CA PHE A 109 -4.59 -0.29 -3.65
C PHE A 109 -3.13 -0.57 -4.04
N GLY A 110 -2.47 0.43 -4.61
CA GLY A 110 -1.07 0.38 -5.02
C GLY A 110 -0.21 1.32 -4.19
N ILE A 111 1.00 0.89 -3.89
CA ILE A 111 2.05 1.68 -3.23
C ILE A 111 3.29 1.69 -4.13
N THR A 112 3.81 2.88 -4.42
CA THR A 112 5.13 3.04 -5.03
C THR A 112 6.11 3.45 -3.94
N ARG A 113 7.10 2.60 -3.70
CA ARG A 113 8.16 2.84 -2.71
C ARG A 113 9.12 3.95 -3.18
N PRO A 114 9.92 4.56 -2.27
CA PRO A 114 10.90 5.57 -2.65
C PRO A 114 11.97 5.07 -3.63
N ASP A 115 12.28 3.77 -3.63
CA ASP A 115 13.22 3.11 -4.56
C ASP A 115 12.58 2.71 -5.90
N GLY A 116 11.29 3.08 -6.11
CA GLY A 116 10.55 2.82 -7.32
C GLY A 116 9.85 1.47 -7.40
N VAL A 117 10.04 0.58 -6.43
CA VAL A 117 9.33 -0.71 -6.39
C VAL A 117 7.83 -0.46 -6.28
N GLU A 118 7.04 -1.11 -7.14
CA GLU A 118 5.59 -1.01 -7.14
C GLU A 118 4.96 -2.25 -6.48
N ILE A 119 4.10 -1.99 -5.50
CA ILE A 119 3.40 -3.02 -4.74
C ILE A 119 1.90 -2.83 -4.90
N LEU A 120 1.19 -3.86 -5.34
CA LEU A 120 -0.26 -3.92 -5.35
C LEU A 120 -0.74 -4.82 -4.21
N VAL A 121 -1.64 -4.30 -3.39
CA VAL A 121 -2.40 -5.11 -2.42
C VAL A 121 -3.78 -5.34 -2.98
N HIS A 122 -4.18 -6.61 -3.11
CA HIS A 122 -5.50 -7.01 -3.58
C HIS A 122 -6.23 -7.80 -2.49
N ILE A 123 -7.41 -7.34 -2.12
CA ILE A 123 -8.19 -7.81 -0.96
C ILE A 123 -9.27 -8.77 -1.45
N GLY A 124 -9.05 -10.06 -1.25
CA GLY A 124 -9.93 -11.13 -1.70
C GLY A 124 -9.89 -11.35 -3.23
N ILE A 125 -10.45 -12.45 -3.68
CA ILE A 125 -10.56 -12.79 -5.10
C ILE A 125 -11.95 -12.42 -5.58
N ASN A 126 -12.07 -11.70 -6.68
CA ASN A 126 -13.31 -11.18 -7.29
C ASN A 126 -14.12 -10.21 -6.40
N THR A 127 -13.56 -9.67 -5.34
CA THR A 127 -14.23 -8.74 -4.42
C THR A 127 -14.56 -7.38 -5.06
N VAL A 128 -14.06 -7.10 -6.25
CA VAL A 128 -14.56 -5.98 -7.09
C VAL A 128 -16.07 -6.07 -7.34
N GLU A 129 -16.61 -7.29 -7.41
CA GLU A 129 -18.03 -7.57 -7.61
C GLU A 129 -18.89 -7.28 -6.37
N ALA A 130 -18.26 -7.13 -5.19
CA ALA A 130 -18.94 -6.68 -3.98
C ALA A 130 -19.28 -5.18 -4.01
N HIS A 131 -18.82 -4.42 -5.03
CA HIS A 131 -19.07 -2.99 -5.20
C HIS A 131 -18.81 -2.13 -3.95
N GLY A 132 -17.86 -2.56 -3.12
CA GLY A 132 -17.49 -1.91 -1.86
C GLY A 132 -18.26 -2.41 -0.63
N GLU A 133 -19.22 -3.31 -0.80
CA GLU A 133 -19.93 -3.89 0.33
C GLU A 133 -18.98 -4.74 1.19
N GLY A 134 -18.89 -4.42 2.50
CA GLY A 134 -17.95 -5.07 3.42
C GLY A 134 -16.49 -4.58 3.30
N LEU A 135 -16.24 -3.55 2.48
CA LEU A 135 -14.95 -2.90 2.31
C LEU A 135 -15.09 -1.40 2.55
N ARG A 136 -14.29 -0.83 3.44
CA ARG A 136 -14.33 0.60 3.75
C ARG A 136 -12.94 1.21 3.64
N VAL A 137 -12.72 2.02 2.62
CA VAL A 137 -11.50 2.85 2.52
C VAL A 137 -11.44 3.80 3.71
N LEU A 138 -10.28 3.85 4.36
CA LEU A 138 -10.05 4.70 5.53
C LEU A 138 -9.54 6.09 5.09
N ASP A 139 -9.04 6.87 6.06
CA ASP A 139 -8.57 8.23 5.79
C ASP A 139 -7.22 8.21 5.05
N VAL A 140 -7.31 7.96 3.73
CA VAL A 140 -6.21 7.91 2.78
C VAL A 140 -6.71 8.21 1.37
N ARG A 141 -5.89 8.84 0.56
CA ARG A 141 -6.19 9.21 -0.83
C ARG A 141 -5.04 8.81 -1.76
N GLN A 142 -5.36 8.61 -3.02
CA GLN A 142 -4.31 8.47 -4.04
C GLN A 142 -3.43 9.74 -4.08
N GLY A 143 -2.12 9.52 -4.11
CA GLY A 143 -1.10 10.57 -4.04
C GLY A 143 -0.57 10.83 -2.62
N ASP A 144 -1.24 10.35 -1.57
CA ASP A 144 -0.74 10.50 -0.20
C ASP A 144 0.57 9.73 0.01
N THR A 145 1.46 10.30 0.84
CA THR A 145 2.61 9.56 1.36
C THR A 145 2.21 8.81 2.62
N VAL A 146 2.52 7.53 2.66
CA VAL A 146 2.18 6.63 3.76
C VAL A 146 3.41 5.93 4.31
N LYS A 147 3.33 5.53 5.58
CA LYS A 147 4.31 4.65 6.23
C LYS A 147 3.80 3.22 6.25
N ALA A 148 4.73 2.26 6.28
CA ALA A 148 4.42 0.87 6.54
C ALA A 148 3.52 0.73 7.78
N GLY A 149 2.45 -0.06 7.69
CA GLY A 149 1.48 -0.21 8.76
C GLY A 149 0.38 0.86 8.80
N LYS A 150 0.39 1.89 7.93
CA LYS A 150 -0.73 2.86 7.83
C LYS A 150 -2.01 2.12 7.47
N PRO A 151 -3.10 2.26 8.25
CA PRO A 151 -4.42 1.72 7.91
C PRO A 151 -4.93 2.23 6.56
N MET A 152 -5.33 1.32 5.67
CA MET A 152 -5.79 1.63 4.31
C MET A 152 -7.27 1.28 4.12
N VAL A 153 -7.65 0.04 4.43
CA VAL A 153 -9.00 -0.48 4.21
C VAL A 153 -9.44 -1.32 5.39
N GLU A 154 -10.64 -1.08 5.89
CA GLU A 154 -11.33 -1.96 6.84
C GLU A 154 -12.14 -2.98 6.06
N VAL A 155 -12.08 -4.24 6.48
CA VAL A 155 -12.63 -5.40 5.75
C VAL A 155 -13.45 -6.26 6.69
N ASP A 156 -14.73 -6.46 6.36
CA ASP A 156 -15.58 -7.45 7.03
C ASP A 156 -15.36 -8.83 6.38
N VAL A 157 -14.31 -9.52 6.85
CA VAL A 157 -13.95 -10.85 6.35
C VAL A 157 -15.07 -11.86 6.56
N LYS A 158 -15.76 -11.78 7.70
CA LYS A 158 -16.87 -12.71 8.03
C LYS A 158 -18.02 -12.63 7.02
N LYS A 159 -18.37 -11.40 6.60
CA LYS A 159 -19.42 -11.18 5.62
C LYS A 159 -18.97 -11.63 4.23
N LEU A 160 -17.79 -11.17 3.79
CA LEU A 160 -17.30 -11.40 2.43
C LEU A 160 -16.91 -12.86 2.17
N SER A 161 -16.43 -13.59 3.19
CA SER A 161 -16.06 -15.01 3.05
C SER A 161 -17.24 -15.95 2.74
N GLN A 162 -18.47 -15.47 2.88
CA GLN A 162 -19.66 -16.21 2.47
C GLN A 162 -19.75 -16.38 0.94
N THR A 163 -19.11 -15.48 0.20
CA THR A 163 -19.19 -15.45 -1.27
C THR A 163 -17.81 -15.50 -1.94
N TYR A 164 -16.78 -14.89 -1.31
CA TYR A 164 -15.48 -14.69 -1.91
C TYR A 164 -14.37 -15.40 -1.15
N ASN A 165 -13.32 -15.80 -1.86
CA ASN A 165 -12.06 -16.16 -1.21
C ASN A 165 -11.38 -14.90 -0.68
N MET A 166 -11.20 -14.80 0.63
CA MET A 166 -10.70 -13.59 1.30
C MET A 166 -9.19 -13.56 1.49
N SER A 167 -8.44 -14.36 0.74
CA SER A 167 -6.97 -14.22 0.72
C SER A 167 -6.58 -12.81 0.30
N ILE A 168 -5.65 -12.19 1.04
CA ILE A 168 -5.13 -10.85 0.73
C ILE A 168 -3.77 -11.01 0.08
N MET A 169 -3.67 -10.61 -1.19
CA MET A 169 -2.46 -10.74 -1.98
C MET A 169 -1.61 -9.47 -1.89
N THR A 170 -0.31 -9.65 -1.64
CA THR A 170 0.72 -8.63 -1.83
C THR A 170 1.53 -9.01 -3.05
N ILE A 171 1.54 -8.15 -4.06
CA ILE A 171 2.05 -8.41 -5.40
C ILE A 171 3.10 -7.36 -5.74
N ILE A 172 4.30 -7.78 -6.11
CA ILE A 172 5.33 -6.89 -6.64
C ILE A 172 5.13 -6.76 -8.13
N THR A 173 4.49 -5.69 -8.56
CA THR A 173 4.15 -5.45 -9.97
C THR A 173 5.32 -4.91 -10.78
N ASP A 174 6.23 -4.21 -10.12
CA ASP A 174 7.53 -3.81 -10.66
C ASP A 174 8.59 -3.84 -9.54
N ALA A 175 9.58 -4.69 -9.70
CA ALA A 175 10.66 -4.90 -8.73
C ALA A 175 11.86 -3.97 -8.94
N GLN A 176 11.86 -3.10 -9.96
CA GLN A 176 12.99 -2.20 -10.28
C GLN A 176 14.34 -2.94 -10.30
N GLN A 177 14.38 -4.11 -10.94
CA GLN A 177 15.55 -5.00 -11.05
C GLN A 177 16.01 -5.61 -9.70
N GLN A 178 15.28 -5.43 -8.62
CA GLN A 178 15.56 -6.07 -7.33
C GLN A 178 15.06 -7.51 -7.33
N SER A 179 15.78 -8.41 -6.65
CA SER A 179 15.31 -9.76 -6.40
C SER A 179 14.52 -9.78 -5.10
N ILE A 180 13.21 -9.78 -5.21
CA ILE A 180 12.32 -9.83 -4.05
C ILE A 180 11.65 -11.21 -4.03
N SER A 181 11.78 -11.90 -2.91
CA SER A 181 11.11 -13.18 -2.68
C SER A 181 10.40 -13.18 -1.33
N PHE A 182 9.31 -13.92 -1.24
CA PHE A 182 8.50 -13.98 -0.03
C PHE A 182 8.81 -15.22 0.81
N LYS A 183 8.67 -15.07 2.13
CA LYS A 183 8.75 -16.19 3.08
C LYS A 183 7.71 -17.26 2.74
N LYS A 184 8.05 -18.50 3.07
CA LYS A 184 7.14 -19.63 2.93
C LYS A 184 6.04 -19.58 4.00
N SER A 185 5.05 -20.45 3.86
CA SER A 185 3.88 -20.56 4.75
C SER A 185 4.24 -20.52 6.24
N SER A 186 3.72 -19.52 6.96
CA SER A 186 3.91 -19.28 8.38
C SER A 186 2.76 -18.44 8.94
N SER A 187 2.56 -18.46 10.25
CA SER A 187 1.70 -17.45 10.89
C SER A 187 2.43 -16.13 10.93
N VAL A 188 1.73 -15.03 10.61
CA VAL A 188 2.25 -13.68 10.65
C VAL A 188 1.30 -12.76 11.40
N ASN A 189 1.86 -11.80 12.10
CA ASN A 189 1.11 -10.66 12.62
C ASN A 189 1.27 -9.49 11.64
N GLN A 190 0.31 -8.58 11.65
CA GLN A 190 0.46 -7.33 10.94
C GLN A 190 1.75 -6.63 11.37
N GLY A 191 2.55 -6.20 10.42
CA GLY A 191 3.84 -5.56 10.68
C GLY A 191 5.04 -6.51 10.65
N ASP A 192 4.84 -7.83 10.67
CA ASP A 192 5.95 -8.78 10.53
C ASP A 192 6.51 -8.71 9.10
N SER A 193 7.85 -8.76 8.95
CA SER A 193 8.49 -8.86 7.64
C SER A 193 8.07 -10.14 6.92
N ILE A 194 7.66 -10.02 5.65
CA ILE A 194 7.25 -11.15 4.80
C ILE A 194 8.24 -11.46 3.67
N VAL A 195 9.30 -10.70 3.51
CA VAL A 195 10.38 -11.00 2.55
C VAL A 195 11.36 -12.02 3.12
N ALA A 196 11.90 -12.89 2.23
CA ALA A 196 12.83 -13.97 2.57
C ALA A 196 14.28 -13.53 2.54
#